data_5382ac3832a60ffdfd5ed4eedc10c5d7
#
_entry.id   5382ac3832a60ffdfd5ed4eedc10c5d7
#
_cell.length_a   1.000
_cell.length_b   1.000
_cell.length_c   1.000
_cell.angle_alpha   90.00
_cell.angle_beta   90.00
_cell.angle_gamma   90.00
#
_symmetry.space_group_name_H-M   'P 1'
#
loop_
_entity.id
_entity.type
_entity.pdbx_description
1 polymer ?
#
loop_
_entity_poly.entity_id
_entity_poly.type
_entity_poly.pdbx_seq_one_letter_code
_entity_poly.pdbx_strand_id
1 'polypeptide(L)'
;MSSSKRRIVLKFGGTSVGNAERIKNVAKSVNEAVNGGNQVIVVASAMNGITDTLIKMSELAKSGHLDKLRSELDKLRERHLQVVNDAISNTKIRSEVRKTVEERINALDKVLEGISILGEMTPRSKDLVISFGERLSTPIVSGAIADIGLKSKHFTGGEAGIVTDDEFGEANPLM
;
A
#
# COMPACT_ATOMS: atom_id res chain seq x y z
N MET A 1 -15.24 0.51 -36.99
CA MET A 1 -13.82 0.77 -36.69
C MET A 1 -13.60 0.48 -35.23
N SER A 2 -12.88 -0.59 -34.89
CA SER A 2 -12.54 -0.91 -33.50
C SER A 2 -11.53 0.13 -33.01
N SER A 3 -11.99 1.10 -32.25
CA SER A 3 -11.10 2.03 -31.55
C SER A 3 -10.25 1.21 -30.59
N SER A 4 -8.96 1.06 -30.87
CA SER A 4 -8.04 0.40 -29.94
C SER A 4 -8.08 1.15 -28.61
N LYS A 5 -8.54 0.48 -27.55
CA LYS A 5 -8.55 1.06 -26.20
C LYS A 5 -7.13 1.50 -25.83
N ARG A 6 -6.94 2.76 -25.54
CA ARG A 6 -5.66 3.27 -25.02
C ARG A 6 -5.37 2.66 -23.66
N ARG A 7 -4.13 2.26 -23.43
CA ARG A 7 -3.62 1.94 -22.09
C ARG A 7 -3.00 3.19 -21.49
N ILE A 8 -3.42 3.55 -20.30
CA ILE A 8 -2.87 4.70 -19.59
C ILE A 8 -2.45 4.29 -18.19
N VAL A 9 -1.41 4.93 -17.69
CA VAL A 9 -0.92 4.76 -16.32
C VAL A 9 -1.23 6.02 -15.54
N LEU A 10 -1.96 5.89 -14.44
CA LEU A 10 -2.25 6.97 -13.50
C LEU A 10 -1.43 6.75 -12.22
N LYS A 11 -0.52 7.68 -11.92
CA LYS A 11 0.32 7.62 -10.71
C LYS A 11 -0.20 8.59 -9.66
N PHE A 12 -0.47 8.07 -8.47
CA PHE A 12 -0.91 8.83 -7.31
C PHE A 12 0.13 8.77 -6.18
N GLY A 13 0.67 9.92 -5.81
CA GLY A 13 1.62 10.04 -4.71
C GLY A 13 0.95 9.96 -3.34
N GLY A 14 1.75 9.91 -2.27
CA GLY A 14 1.29 9.72 -0.90
C GLY A 14 0.27 10.75 -0.42
N THR A 15 0.39 12.00 -0.88
CA THR A 15 -0.62 13.03 -0.60
C THR A 15 -1.96 12.75 -1.26
N SER A 16 -1.97 12.16 -2.46
CA SER A 16 -3.20 11.80 -3.18
C SER A 16 -3.92 10.59 -2.60
N VAL A 17 -3.26 9.78 -1.79
CA VAL A 17 -3.83 8.61 -1.10
C VAL A 17 -3.80 8.74 0.41
N GLY A 18 -3.57 9.94 0.95
CA GLY A 18 -3.29 10.19 2.35
C GLY A 18 -4.47 10.00 3.32
N ASN A 19 -5.71 10.03 2.83
CA ASN A 19 -6.93 9.82 3.61
C ASN A 19 -8.07 9.29 2.73
N ALA A 20 -9.19 8.95 3.35
CA ALA A 20 -10.36 8.38 2.69
C ALA A 20 -10.96 9.27 1.58
N GLU A 21 -11.07 10.57 1.82
CA GLU A 21 -11.60 11.53 0.84
C GLU A 21 -10.73 11.56 -0.42
N ARG A 22 -9.41 11.62 -0.25
CA ARG A 22 -8.45 11.62 -1.36
C ARG A 22 -8.48 10.31 -2.14
N ILE A 23 -8.61 9.17 -1.46
CA ILE A 23 -8.76 7.86 -2.10
C ILE A 23 -10.06 7.80 -2.91
N LYS A 24 -11.17 8.35 -2.40
CA LYS A 24 -12.41 8.48 -3.18
C LYS A 24 -12.22 9.35 -4.43
N ASN A 25 -11.42 10.43 -4.34
CA ASN A 25 -11.10 11.26 -5.49
C ASN A 25 -10.22 10.52 -6.51
N VAL A 26 -9.28 9.68 -6.06
CA VAL A 26 -8.52 8.76 -6.93
C VAL A 26 -9.49 7.84 -7.67
N ALA A 27 -10.44 7.21 -6.97
CA ALA A 27 -11.42 6.33 -7.59
C ALA A 27 -12.27 7.06 -8.65
N LYS A 28 -12.69 8.31 -8.40
CA LYS A 28 -13.40 9.15 -9.39
C LYS A 28 -12.55 9.40 -10.63
N SER A 29 -11.29 9.82 -10.47
CA SER A 29 -10.37 10.07 -11.60
C SER A 29 -10.15 8.81 -12.44
N VAL A 30 -10.05 7.63 -11.79
CA VAL A 30 -9.96 6.34 -12.50
C VAL A 30 -11.25 6.06 -13.28
N ASN A 31 -12.42 6.32 -12.68
CA ASN A 31 -13.70 6.13 -13.34
C ASN A 31 -13.86 7.01 -14.59
N GLU A 32 -13.47 8.27 -14.49
CA GLU A 32 -13.48 9.21 -15.63
C GLU A 32 -12.60 8.70 -16.77
N ALA A 33 -11.40 8.23 -16.44
CA ALA A 33 -10.46 7.67 -17.42
C ALA A 33 -10.99 6.40 -18.10
N VAL A 34 -11.63 5.50 -17.33
CA VAL A 34 -12.26 4.27 -17.84
C VAL A 34 -13.47 4.61 -18.72
N ASN A 35 -14.32 5.54 -18.30
CA ASN A 35 -15.48 6.00 -19.07
C ASN A 35 -15.05 6.70 -20.37
N GLY A 36 -13.86 7.30 -20.40
CA GLY A 36 -13.23 7.80 -21.63
C GLY A 36 -12.70 6.70 -22.58
N GLY A 37 -13.01 5.41 -22.31
CA GLY A 37 -12.66 4.28 -23.16
C GLY A 37 -11.26 3.70 -22.94
N ASN A 38 -10.55 4.11 -21.88
CA ASN A 38 -9.20 3.67 -21.63
C ASN A 38 -9.14 2.39 -20.78
N GLN A 39 -8.07 1.61 -20.96
CA GLN A 39 -7.60 0.63 -19.98
C GLN A 39 -6.66 1.33 -19.00
N VAL A 40 -6.93 1.24 -17.71
CA VAL A 40 -6.22 2.03 -16.70
C VAL A 40 -5.37 1.12 -15.81
N ILE A 41 -4.09 1.48 -15.67
CA ILE A 41 -3.18 0.95 -14.65
C ILE A 41 -2.99 2.06 -13.61
N VAL A 42 -3.23 1.72 -12.35
CA VAL A 42 -3.03 2.66 -11.23
C VAL A 42 -1.75 2.31 -10.49
N VAL A 43 -0.87 3.29 -10.32
CA VAL A 43 0.32 3.18 -9.46
C VAL A 43 0.10 4.07 -8.25
N ALA A 44 0.00 3.47 -7.07
CA ALA A 44 -0.22 4.17 -5.82
C ALA A 44 1.01 4.08 -4.91
N SER A 45 1.29 5.17 -4.20
CA SER A 45 2.33 5.25 -3.17
C SER A 45 1.76 4.87 -1.80
N ALA A 46 2.64 4.75 -0.80
CA ALA A 46 2.24 4.72 0.61
C ALA A 46 1.40 5.94 0.98
N MET A 47 0.51 5.82 1.96
CA MET A 47 -0.20 6.98 2.51
C MET A 47 0.80 7.97 3.13
N ASN A 48 0.46 9.26 3.06
CA ASN A 48 1.33 10.34 3.54
C ASN A 48 1.88 10.08 4.95
N GLY A 49 3.21 10.16 5.12
CA GLY A 49 3.93 9.96 6.38
C GLY A 49 4.08 8.49 6.82
N ILE A 50 3.53 7.52 6.09
CA ILE A 50 3.65 6.10 6.46
C ILE A 50 5.06 5.57 6.24
N THR A 51 5.75 5.98 5.20
CA THR A 51 7.15 5.59 4.95
C THR A 51 8.04 5.99 6.14
N ASP A 52 7.92 7.23 6.63
CA ASP A 52 8.67 7.70 7.80
C ASP A 52 8.31 6.93 9.07
N THR A 53 7.01 6.59 9.24
CA THR A 53 6.55 5.75 10.35
C THR A 53 7.17 4.36 10.30
N LEU A 54 7.25 3.72 9.13
CA LEU A 54 7.86 2.41 8.95
C LEU A 54 9.37 2.44 9.22
N ILE A 55 10.07 3.47 8.77
CA ILE A 55 11.49 3.67 9.08
C ILE A 55 11.68 3.80 10.60
N LYS A 56 10.88 4.64 11.26
CA LYS A 56 10.92 4.79 12.73
C LYS A 56 10.65 3.45 13.44
N MET A 57 9.67 2.68 12.99
CA MET A 57 9.34 1.37 13.58
C MET A 57 10.48 0.37 13.42
N SER A 58 11.17 0.37 12.28
CA SER A 58 12.33 -0.50 12.08
C SER A 58 13.50 -0.16 13.01
N GLU A 59 13.74 1.13 13.28
CA GLU A 59 14.76 1.55 14.25
C GLU A 59 14.37 1.23 15.71
N LEU A 60 13.07 1.34 16.05
CA LEU A 60 12.56 0.93 17.36
C LEU A 60 12.72 -0.58 17.58
N ALA A 61 12.43 -1.38 16.55
CA ALA A 61 12.64 -2.82 16.56
C ALA A 61 14.11 -3.18 16.78
N LYS A 62 15.00 -2.62 15.94
CA LYS A 62 16.45 -2.82 16.04
C LYS A 62 17.00 -2.47 17.44
N SER A 63 16.48 -1.40 18.04
CA SER A 63 16.93 -0.91 19.36
C SER A 63 16.25 -1.59 20.55
N GLY A 64 15.37 -2.57 20.33
CA GLY A 64 14.65 -3.30 21.38
C GLY A 64 13.60 -2.47 22.14
N HIS A 65 13.14 -1.33 21.59
CA HIS A 65 12.13 -0.49 22.24
C HIS A 65 10.71 -1.01 21.96
N LEU A 66 10.39 -2.21 22.45
CA LEU A 66 9.18 -2.97 22.11
C LEU A 66 7.87 -2.27 22.45
N ASP A 67 7.79 -1.59 23.59
CA ASP A 67 6.54 -0.90 23.98
C ASP A 67 6.21 0.26 23.04
N LYS A 68 7.24 1.02 22.63
CA LYS A 68 7.08 2.09 21.64
C LYS A 68 6.75 1.53 20.27
N LEU A 69 7.38 0.44 19.87
CA LEU A 69 7.12 -0.24 18.61
C LEU A 69 5.66 -0.71 18.53
N ARG A 70 5.15 -1.38 19.58
CA ARG A 70 3.75 -1.82 19.65
C ARG A 70 2.78 -0.64 19.53
N SER A 71 3.04 0.45 20.27
CA SER A 71 2.23 1.66 20.17
C SER A 71 2.18 2.25 18.76
N GLU A 72 3.31 2.29 18.03
CA GLU A 72 3.34 2.77 16.64
C GLU A 72 2.62 1.80 15.69
N LEU A 73 2.74 0.49 15.91
CA LEU A 73 2.04 -0.52 15.11
C LEU A 73 0.51 -0.42 15.30
N ASP A 74 0.04 -0.20 16.52
CA ASP A 74 -1.38 -0.03 16.81
C ASP A 74 -1.93 1.24 16.15
N LYS A 75 -1.22 2.36 16.21
CA LYS A 75 -1.58 3.60 15.50
C LYS A 75 -1.63 3.40 13.98
N LEU A 76 -0.65 2.68 13.42
CA LEU A 76 -0.60 2.36 11.98
C LEU A 76 -1.82 1.51 11.58
N ARG A 77 -2.17 0.51 12.39
CA ARG A 77 -3.35 -0.35 12.22
C ARG A 77 -4.62 0.47 12.25
N GLU A 78 -4.84 1.23 13.31
CA GLU A 78 -6.02 2.05 13.50
C GLU A 78 -6.23 3.02 12.33
N ARG A 79 -5.18 3.73 11.93
CA ARG A 79 -5.21 4.68 10.82
C ARG A 79 -5.63 4.02 9.50
N HIS A 80 -5.06 2.86 9.14
CA HIS A 80 -5.40 2.19 7.90
C HIS A 80 -6.83 1.63 7.93
N LEU A 81 -7.24 1.03 9.06
CA LEU A 81 -8.60 0.50 9.21
C LEU A 81 -9.66 1.59 9.22
N GLN A 82 -9.36 2.76 9.80
CA GLN A 82 -10.23 3.93 9.71
C GLN A 82 -10.40 4.38 8.26
N VAL A 83 -9.29 4.46 7.49
CA VAL A 83 -9.36 4.83 6.07
C VAL A 83 -10.15 3.79 5.26
N VAL A 84 -10.02 2.49 5.54
CA VAL A 84 -10.85 1.45 4.92
C VAL A 84 -12.33 1.69 5.19
N ASN A 85 -12.69 1.96 6.45
CA ASN A 85 -14.08 2.18 6.85
C ASN A 85 -14.69 3.42 6.18
N ASP A 86 -13.92 4.50 6.07
CA ASP A 86 -14.39 5.77 5.54
C ASP A 86 -14.35 5.83 4.00
N ALA A 87 -13.44 5.08 3.36
CA ALA A 87 -13.28 5.10 1.90
C ALA A 87 -14.24 4.13 1.18
N ILE A 88 -14.69 3.05 1.82
CA ILE A 88 -15.43 1.97 1.18
C ILE A 88 -16.79 1.80 1.85
N SER A 89 -17.86 2.04 1.09
CA SER A 89 -19.25 1.99 1.58
C SER A 89 -19.83 0.58 1.54
N ASN A 90 -19.51 -0.19 0.51
CA ASN A 90 -19.98 -1.57 0.36
C ASN A 90 -19.38 -2.47 1.43
N THR A 91 -20.23 -3.07 2.25
CA THR A 91 -19.83 -3.87 3.43
C THR A 91 -19.00 -5.10 3.07
N LYS A 92 -19.29 -5.76 1.96
CA LYS A 92 -18.56 -6.95 1.50
C LYS A 92 -17.15 -6.56 1.06
N ILE A 93 -17.02 -5.56 0.18
CA ILE A 93 -15.71 -5.06 -0.29
C ILE A 93 -14.89 -4.56 0.90
N ARG A 94 -15.51 -3.79 1.79
CA ARG A 94 -14.86 -3.27 3.01
C ARG A 94 -14.33 -4.39 3.90
N SER A 95 -15.11 -5.45 4.11
CA SER A 95 -14.69 -6.61 4.90
C SER A 95 -13.49 -7.33 4.29
N GLU A 96 -13.50 -7.55 2.97
CA GLU A 96 -12.39 -8.19 2.24
C GLU A 96 -11.11 -7.34 2.30
N VAL A 97 -11.22 -6.02 2.07
CA VAL A 97 -10.07 -5.10 2.15
C VAL A 97 -9.54 -5.01 3.58
N ARG A 98 -10.44 -4.93 4.58
CA ARG A 98 -10.05 -4.93 5.99
C ARG A 98 -9.24 -6.18 6.34
N LYS A 99 -9.70 -7.36 5.94
CA LYS A 99 -8.99 -8.61 6.15
C LYS A 99 -7.59 -8.57 5.53
N THR A 100 -7.49 -8.12 4.27
CA THR A 100 -6.20 -8.00 3.56
C THR A 100 -5.24 -7.04 4.28
N VAL A 101 -5.73 -5.89 4.75
CA VAL A 101 -4.90 -4.92 5.49
C VAL A 101 -4.42 -5.50 6.81
N GLU A 102 -5.28 -6.19 7.57
CA GLU A 102 -4.91 -6.85 8.82
C GLU A 102 -3.85 -7.95 8.60
N GLU A 103 -4.02 -8.78 7.58
CA GLU A 103 -3.03 -9.82 7.22
C GLU A 103 -1.66 -9.21 6.91
N ARG A 104 -1.62 -8.06 6.23
CA ARG A 104 -0.37 -7.36 5.91
C ARG A 104 0.26 -6.69 7.13
N ILE A 105 -0.55 -6.12 8.03
CA ILE A 105 -0.05 -5.58 9.30
C ILE A 105 0.54 -6.70 10.17
N ASN A 106 -0.11 -7.85 10.24
CA ASN A 106 0.42 -9.00 10.96
C ASN A 106 1.70 -9.56 10.34
N ALA A 107 1.85 -9.47 9.01
CA ALA A 107 3.10 -9.82 8.34
C ALA A 107 4.22 -8.81 8.64
N LEU A 108 3.91 -7.51 8.68
CA LEU A 108 4.85 -6.47 9.10
C LEU A 108 5.31 -6.68 10.54
N ASP A 109 4.38 -6.98 11.46
CA ASP A 109 4.69 -7.25 12.86
C ASP A 109 5.72 -8.37 13.02
N LYS A 110 5.54 -9.50 12.30
CA LYS A 110 6.51 -10.61 12.29
C LYS A 110 7.88 -10.20 11.77
N VAL A 111 7.97 -9.33 10.76
CA VAL A 111 9.24 -8.83 10.25
C VAL A 111 9.94 -7.97 11.30
N LEU A 112 9.19 -7.07 11.95
CA LEU A 112 9.70 -6.21 13.03
C LEU A 112 10.12 -7.01 14.26
N GLU A 113 9.37 -8.05 14.62
CA GLU A 113 9.76 -9.00 15.67
C GLU A 113 11.10 -9.69 15.34
N GLY A 114 11.26 -10.17 14.10
CA GLY A 114 12.53 -10.76 13.65
C GLY A 114 13.70 -9.79 13.75
N ILE A 115 13.53 -8.53 13.33
CA ILE A 115 14.55 -7.47 13.47
C ILE A 115 14.87 -7.24 14.96
N SER A 116 13.86 -7.23 15.82
CA SER A 116 14.05 -7.03 17.26
C SER A 116 14.82 -8.18 17.94
N ILE A 117 14.54 -9.43 17.56
CA ILE A 117 15.23 -10.60 18.09
C ILE A 117 16.71 -10.59 17.67
N LEU A 118 16.99 -10.22 16.41
CA LEU A 118 18.36 -10.17 15.88
C LEU A 118 19.15 -8.94 16.40
N GLY A 119 18.46 -7.85 16.75
CA GLY A 119 19.08 -6.58 17.14
C GLY A 119 19.79 -5.87 15.98
N GLU A 120 19.54 -6.30 14.74
CA GLU A 120 20.16 -5.75 13.54
C GLU A 120 19.14 -5.58 12.40
N MET A 121 19.47 -4.68 11.48
CA MET A 121 18.65 -4.40 10.30
C MET A 121 19.54 -4.31 9.08
N THR A 122 19.38 -5.25 8.15
CA THR A 122 20.08 -5.23 6.86
C THR A 122 19.36 -4.27 5.89
N PRO A 123 20.02 -3.77 4.82
CA PRO A 123 19.35 -3.03 3.76
C PRO A 123 18.12 -3.76 3.21
N ARG A 124 18.23 -5.06 2.99
CA ARG A 124 17.12 -5.92 2.52
C ARG A 124 15.92 -5.92 3.48
N SER A 125 16.15 -6.06 4.79
CA SER A 125 15.05 -6.04 5.77
C SER A 125 14.43 -4.66 5.88
N LYS A 126 15.22 -3.60 5.74
CA LYS A 126 14.73 -2.21 5.69
C LYS A 126 13.81 -1.99 4.48
N ASP A 127 14.23 -2.39 3.29
CA ASP A 127 13.41 -2.28 2.06
C ASP A 127 12.11 -3.08 2.19
N LEU A 128 12.19 -4.28 2.78
CA LEU A 128 11.01 -5.09 3.06
C LEU A 128 10.03 -4.35 3.98
N VAL A 129 10.49 -3.76 5.09
CA VAL A 129 9.64 -2.98 6.01
C VAL A 129 9.02 -1.78 5.29
N ILE A 130 9.81 -1.00 4.55
CA ILE A 130 9.33 0.18 3.82
C ILE A 130 8.26 -0.21 2.78
N SER A 131 8.43 -1.35 2.09
CA SER A 131 7.48 -1.83 1.08
C SER A 131 6.05 -2.03 1.62
N PHE A 132 5.88 -2.21 2.93
CA PHE A 132 4.55 -2.32 3.53
C PHE A 132 3.72 -1.04 3.39
N GLY A 133 4.33 0.10 3.15
CA GLY A 133 3.60 1.35 2.89
C GLY A 133 2.68 1.22 1.68
N GLU A 134 3.21 0.81 0.55
CA GLU A 134 2.46 0.58 -0.69
C GLU A 134 1.59 -0.67 -0.60
N ARG A 135 2.08 -1.72 0.04
CA ARG A 135 1.31 -2.95 0.26
C ARG A 135 0.07 -2.73 1.12
N LEU A 136 0.05 -1.75 2.00
CA LEU A 136 -1.11 -1.38 2.81
C LEU A 136 -2.07 -0.44 2.07
N SER A 137 -1.57 0.51 1.30
CA SER A 137 -2.40 1.50 0.59
C SER A 137 -3.11 0.93 -0.63
N THR A 138 -2.44 0.07 -1.43
CA THR A 138 -2.95 -0.44 -2.71
C THR A 138 -4.26 -1.22 -2.59
N PRO A 139 -4.51 -2.12 -1.60
CA PRO A 139 -5.81 -2.77 -1.45
C PRO A 139 -6.93 -1.79 -1.11
N ILE A 140 -6.63 -0.71 -0.37
CA ILE A 140 -7.63 0.31 -0.03
C ILE A 140 -8.03 1.08 -1.29
N VAL A 141 -7.06 1.50 -2.10
CA VAL A 141 -7.31 2.17 -3.39
C VAL A 141 -8.10 1.25 -4.33
N SER A 142 -7.69 -0.01 -4.45
CA SER A 142 -8.40 -1.01 -5.28
C SER A 142 -9.83 -1.25 -4.79
N GLY A 143 -10.04 -1.32 -3.48
CA GLY A 143 -11.36 -1.46 -2.87
C GLY A 143 -12.26 -0.26 -3.13
N ALA A 144 -11.74 0.96 -3.02
CA ALA A 144 -12.49 2.18 -3.31
C ALA A 144 -12.87 2.29 -4.80
N ILE A 145 -12.01 1.83 -5.71
CA ILE A 145 -12.32 1.73 -7.14
C ILE A 145 -13.41 0.68 -7.37
N ALA A 146 -13.36 -0.45 -6.67
CA ALA A 146 -14.39 -1.48 -6.75
C ALA A 146 -15.73 -1.02 -6.16
N ASP A 147 -15.70 -0.20 -5.10
CA ASP A 147 -16.89 0.35 -4.43
C ASP A 147 -17.75 1.23 -5.34
N ILE A 148 -17.14 1.87 -6.34
CA ILE A 148 -17.86 2.66 -7.36
C ILE A 148 -18.26 1.84 -8.61
N GLY A 149 -18.17 0.50 -8.54
CA GLY A 149 -18.67 -0.42 -9.58
C GLY A 149 -17.65 -0.83 -10.64
N LEU A 150 -16.38 -0.41 -10.55
CA LEU A 150 -15.34 -0.82 -11.48
C LEU A 150 -14.71 -2.16 -11.07
N LYS A 151 -14.37 -3.02 -12.03
CA LYS A 151 -13.54 -4.19 -11.76
C LYS A 151 -12.11 -3.75 -11.45
N SER A 152 -11.65 -3.98 -10.25
CA SER A 152 -10.30 -3.62 -9.79
C SER A 152 -9.63 -4.80 -9.11
N LYS A 153 -8.31 -4.90 -9.26
CA LYS A 153 -7.45 -5.86 -8.55
C LYS A 153 -6.13 -5.17 -8.22
N HIS A 154 -5.63 -5.39 -7.02
CA HIS A 154 -4.33 -4.89 -6.60
C HIS A 154 -3.24 -5.94 -6.78
N PHE A 155 -2.02 -5.48 -7.02
CA PHE A 155 -0.82 -6.28 -7.16
C PHE A 155 0.34 -5.58 -6.45
N THR A 156 1.28 -6.37 -5.94
CA THR A 156 2.62 -5.87 -5.62
C THR A 156 3.45 -5.74 -6.89
N GLY A 157 4.60 -5.04 -6.84
CA GLY A 157 5.50 -4.94 -7.98
C GLY A 157 5.93 -6.32 -8.50
N GLY A 158 6.31 -7.24 -7.60
CA GLY A 158 6.69 -8.61 -7.98
C GLY A 158 5.55 -9.39 -8.64
N GLU A 159 4.32 -9.32 -8.11
CA GLU A 159 3.14 -9.94 -8.74
C GLU A 159 2.79 -9.32 -10.10
N ALA A 160 3.16 -8.04 -10.32
CA ALA A 160 3.03 -7.36 -11.61
C ALA A 160 4.19 -7.67 -12.57
N GLY A 161 5.14 -8.52 -12.18
CA GLY A 161 6.29 -8.91 -13.01
C GLY A 161 7.47 -7.92 -12.98
N ILE A 162 7.47 -6.96 -12.05
CA ILE A 162 8.60 -6.04 -11.87
C ILE A 162 9.67 -6.77 -11.05
N VAL A 163 10.82 -7.02 -11.67
CA VAL A 163 12.01 -7.62 -11.07
C VAL A 163 13.11 -6.57 -11.02
N THR A 164 13.88 -6.56 -9.95
CA THR A 164 15.03 -5.67 -9.76
C THR A 164 16.31 -6.45 -9.54
N ASP A 165 17.45 -5.77 -9.62
CA ASP A 165 18.71 -6.26 -9.07
C ASP A 165 18.62 -6.35 -7.54
N ASP A 166 19.71 -6.80 -6.89
CA ASP A 166 19.83 -6.97 -5.44
C ASP A 166 20.58 -5.82 -4.73
N GLU A 167 20.67 -4.66 -5.38
CA GLU A 167 21.20 -3.42 -4.81
C GLU A 167 20.17 -2.79 -3.87
N PHE A 168 19.99 -3.40 -2.68
CA PHE A 168 19.00 -2.95 -1.70
C PHE A 168 19.20 -1.49 -1.29
N GLY A 169 18.12 -0.72 -1.32
CA GLY A 169 18.07 0.72 -1.09
C GLY A 169 18.10 1.54 -2.38
N GLU A 170 18.73 1.06 -3.46
CA GLU A 170 18.87 1.73 -4.76
C GLU A 170 18.63 0.77 -5.94
N ALA A 171 17.80 -0.24 -5.74
CA ALA A 171 17.55 -1.31 -6.71
C ALA A 171 17.05 -0.80 -8.07
N ASN A 172 17.65 -1.31 -9.16
CA ASN A 172 17.29 -0.96 -10.52
C ASN A 172 16.38 -2.03 -11.12
N PRO A 173 15.34 -1.64 -11.89
CA PRO A 173 14.49 -2.61 -12.59
C PRO A 173 15.28 -3.33 -13.69
N LEU A 174 15.13 -4.65 -13.74
CA LEU A 174 15.64 -5.50 -14.81
C LEU A 174 14.61 -5.52 -15.95
N MET A 175 15.00 -5.02 -17.13
CA MET A 175 14.15 -4.98 -18.33
C MET A 175 14.54 -6.06 -19.33
#